data_02e47f79f57b934f840acba3023d9310
#
_entry.id   02e47f79f57b934f840acba3023d9310
#
_cell.length_a   1.000
_cell.length_b   1.000
_cell.length_c   1.000
_cell.angle_alpha   90.00
_cell.angle_beta   90.00
_cell.angle_gamma   90.00
#
_symmetry.space_group_name_H-M   'P 1'
#
loop_
_entity.id
_entity.type
_entity.pdbx_description
1 polymer ?
#
loop_
_entity_poly.entity_id
_entity_poly.type
_entity_poly.pdbx_seq_one_letter_code
_entity_poly.pdbx_strand_id
1 'polypeptide(L)'
;MFLIRRETGSDISAIRKVNESAFKGSTEARLVDLLREANKATISLVATFDSRVVGHILFSPITIVTNPKNTQGLGLAPLAVLPEYQRRGIGSSLVTKGLEECREKGYDIVVVLGDVPYYTRFGFRRASLYGLSNEYNVDENFMVLELKEGALNSVSGLVKYQIEFKEAEA
;
A
#
# COMPACT_ATOMS: atom_id res chain seq x y z
N MET A 1 4.63 -15.31 18.48
CA MET A 1 3.34 -14.71 18.12
C MET A 1 3.55 -13.24 17.73
N PHE A 2 2.85 -12.77 16.73
CA PHE A 2 2.99 -11.39 16.30
C PHE A 2 1.69 -10.60 16.47
N LEU A 3 1.82 -9.28 16.61
CA LEU A 3 0.70 -8.36 16.76
C LEU A 3 0.76 -7.30 15.67
N ILE A 4 -0.40 -6.82 15.24
CA ILE A 4 -0.51 -5.73 14.26
C ILE A 4 -1.11 -4.52 14.99
N ARG A 5 -0.47 -3.37 14.83
CA ARG A 5 -0.96 -2.10 15.40
C ARG A 5 -0.54 -0.92 14.53
N ARG A 6 -1.14 0.22 14.77
CA ARG A 6 -0.73 1.46 14.10
C ARG A 6 0.67 1.85 14.56
N GLU A 7 1.42 2.48 13.66
CA GLU A 7 2.75 2.99 14.01
C GLU A 7 2.65 4.14 15.04
N THR A 8 3.70 4.30 15.80
CA THR A 8 3.90 5.46 16.68
C THR A 8 5.22 6.13 16.31
N GLY A 9 5.46 7.33 16.83
CA GLY A 9 6.70 8.05 16.54
C GLY A 9 7.95 7.26 16.88
N SER A 10 7.89 6.40 17.89
CA SER A 10 9.03 5.58 18.29
C SER A 10 9.33 4.43 17.31
N ASP A 11 8.46 4.16 16.35
CA ASP A 11 8.66 3.08 15.37
C ASP A 11 9.42 3.52 14.12
N ILE A 12 9.60 4.82 13.90
CA ILE A 12 10.15 5.36 12.64
C ILE A 12 11.47 4.70 12.25
N SER A 13 12.40 4.62 13.19
CA SER A 13 13.71 4.02 12.93
C SER A 13 13.61 2.53 12.58
N ALA A 14 12.77 1.79 13.28
CA ALA A 14 12.57 0.37 13.04
C ALA A 14 11.89 0.12 11.69
N ILE A 15 10.90 0.96 11.33
CA ILE A 15 10.22 0.88 10.03
C ILE A 15 11.23 1.08 8.90
N ARG A 16 12.15 2.05 9.04
CA ARG A 16 13.19 2.27 8.04
C ARG A 16 14.03 1.01 7.84
N LYS A 17 14.45 0.39 8.92
CA LYS A 17 15.28 -0.82 8.87
C LYS A 17 14.54 -1.99 8.22
N VAL A 18 13.26 -2.17 8.54
CA VAL A 18 12.44 -3.23 7.95
C VAL A 18 12.35 -3.06 6.43
N ASN A 19 12.07 -1.84 5.97
CA ASN A 19 11.99 -1.57 4.53
C ASN A 19 13.33 -1.75 3.83
N GLU A 20 14.41 -1.24 4.42
CA GLU A 20 15.75 -1.41 3.86
C GLU A 20 16.14 -2.88 3.73
N SER A 21 15.83 -3.67 4.75
CA SER A 21 16.16 -5.10 4.75
C SER A 21 15.32 -5.90 3.77
N ALA A 22 14.02 -5.60 3.70
CA ALA A 22 13.10 -6.34 2.83
C ALA A 22 13.38 -6.07 1.34
N PHE A 23 13.69 -4.83 0.98
CA PHE A 23 13.90 -4.43 -0.41
C PHE A 23 15.37 -4.34 -0.81
N LYS A 24 16.27 -4.57 0.12
CA LYS A 24 17.73 -4.54 -0.11
C LYS A 24 18.18 -3.22 -0.73
N GLY A 25 17.63 -2.12 -0.24
CA GLY A 25 17.93 -0.78 -0.72
C GLY A 25 17.15 0.24 0.07
N SER A 26 17.35 1.51 -0.23
CA SER A 26 16.80 2.62 0.54
C SER A 26 15.57 3.30 -0.07
N THR A 27 15.20 2.96 -1.29
CA THR A 27 14.11 3.65 -2.00
C THR A 27 12.79 3.58 -1.25
N GLU A 28 12.38 2.38 -0.83
CA GLU A 28 11.11 2.20 -0.12
C GLU A 28 11.13 2.87 1.25
N ALA A 29 12.25 2.77 1.97
CA ALA A 29 12.40 3.43 3.27
C ALA A 29 12.31 4.95 3.11
N ARG A 30 12.93 5.50 2.08
CA ARG A 30 12.87 6.92 1.76
C ARG A 30 11.45 7.35 1.39
N LEU A 31 10.75 6.54 0.61
CA LEU A 31 9.36 6.80 0.25
C LEU A 31 8.49 6.93 1.49
N VAL A 32 8.64 6.01 2.43
CA VAL A 32 7.87 6.06 3.69
C VAL A 32 8.15 7.35 4.45
N ASP A 33 9.43 7.73 4.59
CA ASP A 33 9.79 8.97 5.28
C ASP A 33 9.17 10.19 4.58
N LEU A 34 9.28 10.27 3.26
CA LEU A 34 8.74 11.39 2.48
C LEU A 34 7.21 11.49 2.62
N LEU A 35 6.51 10.37 2.53
CA LEU A 35 5.06 10.36 2.68
C LEU A 35 4.63 10.76 4.10
N ARG A 36 5.36 10.30 5.11
CA ARG A 36 5.08 10.68 6.50
C ARG A 36 5.28 12.18 6.71
N GLU A 37 6.40 12.72 6.23
CA GLU A 37 6.72 14.14 6.36
C GLU A 37 5.70 15.03 5.65
N ALA A 38 5.16 14.55 4.52
CA ALA A 38 4.16 15.27 3.76
C ALA A 38 2.73 15.07 4.29
N ASN A 39 2.57 14.33 5.39
CA ASN A 39 1.27 14.01 5.98
C ASN A 39 0.37 13.18 5.05
N LYS A 40 1.00 12.32 4.25
CA LYS A 40 0.31 11.46 3.28
C LYS A 40 0.35 9.97 3.65
N ALA A 41 0.86 9.62 4.82
CA ALA A 41 0.82 8.26 5.34
C ALA A 41 -0.56 8.02 5.97
N THR A 42 -1.55 7.77 5.13
CA THR A 42 -2.95 7.68 5.54
C THR A 42 -3.19 6.53 6.52
N ILE A 43 -2.62 5.37 6.24
CA ILE A 43 -2.65 4.21 7.13
C ILE A 43 -1.23 3.64 7.16
N SER A 44 -0.69 3.50 8.34
CA SER A 44 0.64 2.90 8.54
C SER A 44 0.55 1.93 9.72
N LEU A 45 0.75 0.65 9.43
CA LEU A 45 0.66 -0.41 10.44
C LEU A 45 2.00 -1.12 10.55
N VAL A 46 2.33 -1.51 11.77
CA VAL A 46 3.52 -2.33 12.04
C VAL A 46 3.09 -3.69 12.58
N ALA A 47 3.88 -4.71 12.26
CA ALA A 47 3.79 -6.02 12.88
C ALA A 47 4.94 -6.12 13.87
N THR A 48 4.63 -6.53 15.09
CA THR A 48 5.65 -6.72 16.13
C THR A 48 5.69 -8.19 16.54
N PHE A 49 6.91 -8.69 16.78
CA PHE A 49 7.14 -10.02 17.34
C PHE A 49 8.03 -9.82 18.56
N ASP A 50 7.51 -10.23 19.72
CA ASP A 50 8.19 -9.98 21.01
C ASP A 50 8.66 -8.53 21.14
N SER A 51 7.75 -7.60 20.86
CA SER A 51 7.95 -6.15 20.92
C SER A 51 8.92 -5.57 19.89
N ARG A 52 9.45 -6.38 19.00
CA ARG A 52 10.30 -5.93 17.88
C ARG A 52 9.46 -5.70 16.64
N VAL A 53 9.65 -4.57 15.97
CA VAL A 53 8.99 -4.32 14.68
C VAL A 53 9.64 -5.20 13.62
N VAL A 54 8.84 -6.07 12.99
CA VAL A 54 9.31 -7.04 11.99
C VAL A 54 8.61 -6.89 10.65
N GLY A 55 7.57 -6.07 10.58
CA GLY A 55 6.84 -5.84 9.34
C GLY A 55 6.18 -4.48 9.33
N HIS A 56 5.84 -4.00 8.13
CA HIS A 56 5.26 -2.68 7.93
C HIS A 56 4.42 -2.64 6.66
N ILE A 57 3.29 -1.95 6.71
CA ILE A 57 2.47 -1.65 5.53
C ILE A 57 2.05 -0.19 5.56
N LEU A 58 2.04 0.44 4.37
CA LEU A 58 1.63 1.82 4.23
C LEU A 58 0.61 1.96 3.11
N PHE A 59 -0.40 2.78 3.36
CA PHE A 59 -1.36 3.20 2.33
C PHE A 59 -1.30 4.71 2.21
N SER A 60 -1.22 5.22 0.98
CA SER A 60 -1.18 6.65 0.70
C SER A 60 -2.20 7.03 -0.37
N PRO A 61 -2.61 8.30 -0.45
CA PRO A 61 -3.65 8.70 -1.40
C PRO A 61 -3.25 8.48 -2.86
N ILE A 62 -4.21 8.03 -3.67
CA ILE A 62 -4.09 8.07 -5.13
C ILE A 62 -5.30 8.82 -5.70
N THR A 63 -5.13 9.33 -6.90
CA THR A 63 -6.20 10.00 -7.63
C THR A 63 -6.44 9.26 -8.93
N ILE A 64 -7.69 8.92 -9.21
CA ILE A 64 -8.08 8.39 -10.50
C ILE A 64 -8.62 9.58 -11.29
N VAL A 65 -7.91 9.93 -12.36
CA VAL A 65 -8.29 11.07 -13.19
C VAL A 65 -9.47 10.67 -14.05
N THR A 66 -10.64 11.18 -13.72
CA THR A 66 -11.90 10.86 -14.39
C THR A 66 -12.65 12.16 -14.76
N ASN A 67 -13.65 12.06 -15.61
CA ASN A 67 -14.47 13.17 -16.05
C ASN A 67 -15.92 12.88 -15.63
N PRO A 68 -16.68 13.81 -14.99
CA PRO A 68 -16.39 15.25 -14.82
C PRO A 68 -15.51 15.60 -13.62
N LYS A 69 -15.25 14.68 -12.69
CA LYS A 69 -14.38 14.96 -11.56
C LYS A 69 -13.56 13.72 -11.19
N ASN A 70 -12.43 13.93 -10.54
CA ASN A 70 -11.53 12.86 -10.13
C ASN A 70 -12.10 12.04 -8.97
N THR A 71 -11.71 10.78 -8.92
CA THR A 71 -12.07 9.85 -7.85
C THR A 71 -10.84 9.62 -6.98
N GLN A 72 -11.05 9.54 -5.67
CA GLN A 72 -9.99 9.30 -4.70
C GLN A 72 -9.96 7.84 -4.27
N GLY A 73 -8.78 7.35 -3.93
CA GLY A 73 -8.56 6.03 -3.38
C GLY A 73 -7.24 5.97 -2.62
N LEU A 74 -6.81 4.78 -2.30
CA LEU A 74 -5.52 4.55 -1.63
C LEU A 74 -4.66 3.60 -2.46
N GLY A 75 -3.35 3.82 -2.41
CA GLY A 75 -2.36 2.92 -2.97
C GLY A 75 -1.65 2.19 -1.85
N LEU A 76 -1.52 0.88 -1.98
CA LEU A 76 -0.79 0.03 -1.05
C LEU A 76 0.67 0.00 -1.48
N ALA A 77 1.54 0.64 -0.75
CA ALA A 77 2.99 0.62 -0.95
C ALA A 77 3.70 1.42 0.14
N PRO A 78 4.77 0.88 0.73
CA PRO A 78 5.25 -0.48 0.56
C PRO A 78 4.62 -1.47 1.54
N LEU A 79 4.84 -2.75 1.27
CA LEU A 79 4.59 -3.84 2.21
C LEU A 79 5.94 -4.53 2.44
N ALA A 80 6.39 -4.57 3.66
CA ALA A 80 7.71 -5.10 4.00
C ALA A 80 7.67 -6.00 5.22
N VAL A 81 8.38 -7.12 5.16
CA VAL A 81 8.59 -8.03 6.30
C VAL A 81 10.06 -8.38 6.31
N LEU A 82 10.70 -8.32 7.49
CA LEU A 82 12.10 -8.73 7.64
C LEU A 82 12.30 -10.12 7.04
N PRO A 83 13.39 -10.35 6.29
CA PRO A 83 13.62 -11.63 5.62
C PRO A 83 13.48 -12.85 6.54
N GLU A 84 14.00 -12.77 7.77
CA GLU A 84 13.92 -13.88 8.72
C GLU A 84 12.53 -14.14 9.27
N TYR A 85 11.59 -13.25 9.03
CA TYR A 85 10.19 -13.38 9.47
C TYR A 85 9.21 -13.60 8.33
N GLN A 86 9.69 -13.71 7.10
CA GLN A 86 8.84 -13.98 5.94
C GLN A 86 8.29 -15.41 5.97
N ARG A 87 7.20 -15.64 5.23
CA ARG A 87 6.52 -16.93 5.11
C ARG A 87 5.92 -17.42 6.42
N ARG A 88 5.54 -16.51 7.30
CA ARG A 88 4.88 -16.83 8.58
C ARG A 88 3.49 -16.18 8.66
N GLY A 89 2.99 -15.64 7.54
CA GLY A 89 1.68 -15.02 7.49
C GLY A 89 1.62 -13.55 7.95
N ILE A 90 2.77 -12.95 8.26
CA ILE A 90 2.83 -11.56 8.75
C ILE A 90 2.38 -10.58 7.66
N GLY A 91 2.92 -10.73 6.44
CA GLY A 91 2.53 -9.86 5.33
C GLY A 91 1.04 -9.95 5.04
N SER A 92 0.49 -11.16 5.01
CA SER A 92 -0.93 -11.37 4.76
C SER A 92 -1.80 -10.75 5.85
N SER A 93 -1.36 -10.83 7.10
CA SER A 93 -2.08 -10.20 8.22
C SER A 93 -2.03 -8.68 8.14
N LEU A 94 -0.89 -8.11 7.72
CA LEU A 94 -0.77 -6.67 7.49
C LEU A 94 -1.72 -6.21 6.37
N VAL A 95 -1.80 -6.95 5.27
CA VAL A 95 -2.73 -6.61 4.19
C VAL A 95 -4.17 -6.67 4.67
N THR A 96 -4.56 -7.77 5.32
CA THR A 96 -5.93 -7.96 5.80
C THR A 96 -6.33 -6.85 6.77
N LYS A 97 -5.48 -6.58 7.76
CA LYS A 97 -5.77 -5.52 8.75
C LYS A 97 -5.76 -4.14 8.10
N GLY A 98 -4.83 -3.90 7.19
CA GLY A 98 -4.77 -2.64 6.47
C GLY A 98 -6.02 -2.38 5.65
N LEU A 99 -6.52 -3.38 4.94
CA LEU A 99 -7.75 -3.24 4.16
C LEU A 99 -8.98 -3.01 5.05
N GLU A 100 -9.03 -3.64 6.21
CA GLU A 100 -10.08 -3.35 7.20
C GLU A 100 -10.06 -1.88 7.60
N GLU A 101 -8.88 -1.32 7.88
CA GLU A 101 -8.76 0.10 8.26
C GLU A 101 -9.11 1.02 7.11
N CYS A 102 -8.80 0.65 5.87
CA CYS A 102 -9.24 1.40 4.70
C CYS A 102 -10.77 1.51 4.66
N ARG A 103 -11.46 0.39 4.87
CA ARG A 103 -12.93 0.38 4.90
C ARG A 103 -13.48 1.24 6.03
N GLU A 104 -12.92 1.12 7.22
CA GLU A 104 -13.35 1.87 8.39
C GLU A 104 -13.19 3.38 8.20
N LYS A 105 -12.16 3.80 7.45
CA LYS A 105 -11.94 5.21 7.14
C LYS A 105 -12.81 5.71 5.97
N GLY A 106 -13.60 4.84 5.35
CA GLY A 106 -14.51 5.22 4.28
C GLY A 106 -13.91 5.23 2.88
N TYR A 107 -12.77 4.60 2.69
CA TYR A 107 -12.20 4.46 1.35
C TYR A 107 -12.84 3.29 0.62
N ASP A 108 -13.12 3.49 -0.66
CA ASP A 108 -13.84 2.51 -1.48
C ASP A 108 -12.95 1.73 -2.44
N ILE A 109 -11.75 2.24 -2.73
CA ILE A 109 -10.87 1.69 -3.76
C ILE A 109 -9.42 1.67 -3.26
N VAL A 110 -8.75 0.53 -3.47
CA VAL A 110 -7.31 0.39 -3.21
C VAL A 110 -6.65 -0.16 -4.46
N VAL A 111 -5.50 0.40 -4.84
CA VAL A 111 -4.68 -0.11 -5.94
C VAL A 111 -3.36 -0.62 -5.39
N VAL A 112 -2.73 -1.51 -6.14
CA VAL A 112 -1.40 -2.03 -5.81
C VAL A 112 -0.64 -2.39 -7.08
N LEU A 113 0.67 -2.16 -7.07
CA LEU A 113 1.60 -2.72 -8.05
C LEU A 113 2.33 -3.86 -7.36
N GLY A 114 2.07 -5.10 -7.76
CA GLY A 114 2.66 -6.21 -7.04
C GLY A 114 2.45 -7.57 -7.67
N ASP A 115 2.75 -8.58 -6.89
CA ASP A 115 2.69 -9.98 -7.32
C ASP A 115 1.25 -10.44 -7.47
N VAL A 116 0.89 -10.83 -8.69
CA VAL A 116 -0.49 -11.19 -9.02
C VAL A 116 -1.01 -12.36 -8.17
N PRO A 117 -0.32 -13.51 -8.07
CA PRO A 117 -0.82 -14.61 -7.24
C PRO A 117 -1.02 -14.20 -5.78
N TYR A 118 -0.14 -13.36 -5.26
CA TYR A 118 -0.22 -12.93 -3.87
C TYR A 118 -1.44 -12.05 -3.63
N TYR A 119 -1.60 -10.98 -4.41
CA TYR A 119 -2.68 -10.01 -4.17
C TYR A 119 -4.05 -10.50 -4.61
N THR A 120 -4.13 -11.42 -5.56
CA THR A 120 -5.39 -12.08 -5.93
C THR A 120 -6.06 -12.75 -4.73
N ARG A 121 -5.26 -13.25 -3.78
CA ARG A 121 -5.77 -13.87 -2.56
C ARG A 121 -6.63 -12.95 -1.71
N PHE A 122 -6.41 -11.64 -1.80
CA PHE A 122 -7.16 -10.63 -1.05
C PHE A 122 -8.33 -10.03 -1.83
N GLY A 123 -8.55 -10.51 -3.04
CA GLY A 123 -9.64 -10.03 -3.90
C GLY A 123 -9.21 -8.99 -4.93
N PHE A 124 -7.94 -8.63 -4.98
CA PHE A 124 -7.45 -7.72 -6.02
C PHE A 124 -7.59 -8.37 -7.40
N ARG A 125 -7.90 -7.57 -8.40
CA ARG A 125 -8.03 -7.97 -9.79
C ARG A 125 -7.23 -7.04 -10.68
N ARG A 126 -6.92 -7.48 -11.89
CA ARG A 126 -6.17 -6.67 -12.86
C ARG A 126 -6.93 -5.37 -13.12
N ALA A 127 -6.26 -4.25 -12.91
CA ALA A 127 -6.89 -2.94 -12.98
C ALA A 127 -7.40 -2.57 -14.37
N SER A 128 -6.71 -3.03 -15.44
CA SER A 128 -7.13 -2.74 -16.81
C SER A 128 -8.49 -3.34 -17.16
N LEU A 129 -8.94 -4.38 -16.45
CA LEU A 129 -10.28 -4.92 -16.61
C LEU A 129 -11.36 -3.88 -16.28
N TYR A 130 -11.03 -2.87 -15.50
CA TYR A 130 -11.93 -1.79 -15.10
C TYR A 130 -11.58 -0.46 -15.79
N GLY A 131 -10.73 -0.52 -16.81
CA GLY A 131 -10.34 0.69 -17.54
C GLY A 131 -9.36 1.58 -16.79
N LEU A 132 -8.64 1.03 -15.80
CA LEU A 132 -7.66 1.79 -15.04
C LEU A 132 -6.25 1.58 -15.58
N SER A 133 -5.53 2.67 -15.74
CA SER A 133 -4.12 2.67 -16.10
C SER A 133 -3.34 3.45 -15.05
N ASN A 134 -2.03 3.51 -15.16
CA ASN A 134 -1.19 4.26 -14.23
C ASN A 134 -0.08 4.99 -14.98
N GLU A 135 0.54 5.92 -14.28
CA GLU A 135 1.59 6.76 -14.85
C GLU A 135 2.92 6.03 -15.11
N TYR A 136 3.03 4.77 -14.67
CA TYR A 136 4.23 3.96 -14.87
C TYR A 136 4.11 3.00 -16.05
N ASN A 137 2.97 2.98 -16.74
CA ASN A 137 2.69 2.08 -17.85
C ASN A 137 2.83 0.59 -17.50
N VAL A 138 2.48 0.25 -16.26
CA VAL A 138 2.46 -1.15 -15.79
C VAL A 138 1.03 -1.67 -15.93
N ASP A 139 0.84 -2.81 -16.58
CA ASP A 139 -0.49 -3.40 -16.76
C ASP A 139 -0.65 -4.69 -15.96
N GLU A 140 0.13 -5.72 -16.28
CA GLU A 140 -0.07 -7.05 -15.71
C GLU A 140 -0.06 -7.08 -14.18
N ASN A 141 0.88 -6.35 -13.57
CA ASN A 141 1.05 -6.31 -12.12
C ASN A 141 0.29 -5.17 -11.44
N PHE A 142 -0.52 -4.43 -12.19
CA PHE A 142 -1.33 -3.35 -11.64
C PHE A 142 -2.72 -3.88 -11.31
N MET A 143 -3.05 -3.85 -10.03
CA MET A 143 -4.28 -4.47 -9.52
C MET A 143 -5.11 -3.51 -8.70
N VAL A 144 -6.41 -3.76 -8.65
CA VAL A 144 -7.37 -2.93 -7.93
C VAL A 144 -8.31 -3.80 -7.10
N LEU A 145 -8.72 -3.26 -5.96
CA LEU A 145 -9.72 -3.88 -5.10
C LEU A 145 -10.81 -2.85 -4.81
N GLU A 146 -12.09 -3.22 -5.09
CA GLU A 146 -13.18 -2.40 -4.60
C GLU A 146 -13.55 -2.86 -3.19
N LEU A 147 -13.46 -1.93 -2.24
CA LEU A 147 -13.80 -2.20 -0.85
C LEU A 147 -15.29 -2.10 -0.60
N LYS A 148 -15.97 -1.28 -1.41
CA LYS A 148 -17.41 -1.12 -1.39
C LYS A 148 -17.96 -1.62 -2.71
N GLU A 149 -18.93 -2.52 -2.66
CA GLU A 149 -19.54 -3.07 -3.86
C GLU A 149 -20.04 -1.97 -4.79
N GLY A 150 -19.64 -2.07 -6.06
CA GLY A 150 -20.01 -1.09 -7.07
C GLY A 150 -19.12 0.14 -7.14
N ALA A 151 -18.10 0.25 -6.30
CA ALA A 151 -17.23 1.43 -6.28
C ALA A 151 -16.51 1.67 -7.61
N LEU A 152 -16.23 0.60 -8.37
CA LEU A 152 -15.56 0.71 -9.66
C LEU A 152 -16.52 0.91 -10.83
N ASN A 153 -17.84 0.90 -10.59
CA ASN A 153 -18.83 1.15 -11.63
C ASN A 153 -18.67 2.59 -12.13
N SER A 154 -18.51 2.76 -13.45
CA SER A 154 -18.33 4.06 -14.08
C SER A 154 -17.04 4.81 -13.66
N VAL A 155 -16.08 4.10 -13.07
CA VAL A 155 -14.76 4.66 -12.73
C VAL A 155 -13.74 4.06 -13.68
N SER A 156 -13.09 4.92 -14.45
CA SER A 156 -12.00 4.52 -15.34
C SER A 156 -11.07 5.71 -15.53
N GLY A 157 -9.85 5.47 -15.91
CA GLY A 157 -8.89 6.53 -16.18
C GLY A 157 -7.51 6.26 -15.63
N LEU A 158 -6.71 7.32 -15.59
CA LEU A 158 -5.31 7.26 -15.17
C LEU A 158 -5.22 7.39 -13.66
N VAL A 159 -4.60 6.39 -13.03
CA VAL A 159 -4.29 6.44 -11.59
C VAL A 159 -2.96 7.16 -11.40
N LYS A 160 -2.98 8.17 -10.54
CA LYS A 160 -1.79 8.94 -10.17
C LYS A 160 -1.47 8.74 -8.70
N TYR A 161 -0.23 8.38 -8.44
CA TYR A 161 0.32 8.32 -7.09
C TYR A 161 0.82 9.71 -6.67
N GLN A 162 1.16 9.87 -5.39
CA GLN A 162 1.70 11.11 -4.89
C GLN A 162 3.11 11.36 -5.44
N ILE A 163 3.49 12.62 -5.55
CA ILE A 163 4.79 13.02 -6.12
C ILE A 163 5.98 12.38 -5.38
N GLU A 164 5.81 12.07 -4.10
CA GLU A 164 6.85 11.47 -3.27
C GLU A 164 7.35 10.14 -3.84
N PHE A 165 6.51 9.42 -4.59
CA PHE A 165 6.93 8.17 -5.24
C PHE A 165 8.07 8.42 -6.24
N LYS A 166 7.98 9.52 -6.99
CA LYS A 166 9.05 9.90 -7.93
C LYS A 166 10.26 10.47 -7.21
N GLU A 167 10.01 11.26 -6.17
CA GLU A 167 11.09 11.84 -5.37
C GLU A 167 11.94 10.78 -4.69
N ALA A 168 11.34 9.69 -4.23
CA ALA A 168 12.06 8.60 -3.59
C ALA A 168 13.01 7.88 -4.54
N GLU A 169 12.70 7.86 -5.84
CA GLU A 169 13.53 7.22 -6.86
C GLU A 169 14.67 8.11 -7.37
N ALA A 170 14.60 9.38 -7.08
CA ALA A 170 15.57 10.36 -7.59
C ALA A 170 16.96 10.25 -6.93
#